data_90773226f3cabbe842cf7de98ee1f29f
#
_entry.id   90773226f3cabbe842cf7de98ee1f29f
#
_cell.length_a   1.000
_cell.length_b   1.000
_cell.length_c   1.000
_cell.angle_alpha   90.00
_cell.angle_beta   90.00
_cell.angle_gamma   90.00
#
_symmetry.space_group_name_H-M   'P 1'
#
loop_
_entity.id
_entity.type
_entity.pdbx_description
1 polymer ?
#
loop_
_entity_poly.entity_id
_entity_poly.type
_entity_poly.pdbx_seq_one_letter_code
_entity_poly.pdbx_strand_id
1 'polypeptide(L)'
;MASCLGLYIDEHLIKYAKVSKDHDNFKVESFGVKFYEKVDDAVSQVIEETYSQKTPISINMSEEMYNYFDMFALLTKNDLQKAIKTEFESFCADKGYNPNVFETRYAVVESQIDKDKIKVIHIADNKIELNKRIQEVEGYHLVNISPISMSIPNLVQVRKDENCIIVNIEDDTTITTIMGGKIFNVDIMEEGSKDFLSEINLKENSYAKSYEICKNTTIYTSEGRELQTGEVSSYLDDIMPTLYNVVNEVNKIINSNTDKFEKVYITGTGALINNIDLYFQEYLPDSECEILKPYFIENTRDISIKDYIEVNSAISIALMGLGEGVTGMNFKKKTLADQVPSWMKIEVNPDKTKKEQKNLGGFLTWDLGQKLDNTEKSLIRVAVGLFLLIAIYSGFSGLLNYQMNQKEEEANDSIAHTNAQISLAKADNEELKTGINIYNQKSEQLESTSQRIQDVKKTRNAIPNLLNQIMSVIPASVQITSIQNTQDRHIVINAQSDKYEQLGYFVAVLKNDVILTEVTSTPGQKSNGVVTIQIEGELPIWKNY
;
A
#
# COMPACT_ATOMS: atom_id res chain seq x y z
N MET A 1 7.48 3.47 -36.39
CA MET A 1 7.69 2.99 -35.02
C MET A 1 7.01 3.92 -34.05
N ALA A 2 6.08 3.45 -33.24
CA ALA A 2 5.52 4.20 -32.12
C ALA A 2 6.37 3.93 -30.89
N SER A 3 6.63 4.92 -30.04
CA SER A 3 7.36 4.74 -28.80
C SER A 3 6.63 5.42 -27.64
N CYS A 4 6.77 4.88 -26.44
CA CYS A 4 6.23 5.44 -25.20
C CYS A 4 7.26 5.28 -24.08
N LEU A 5 7.38 6.31 -23.25
CA LEU A 5 8.13 6.27 -22.00
C LEU A 5 7.18 5.92 -20.85
N GLY A 6 7.34 4.77 -20.25
CA GLY A 6 6.65 4.39 -19.02
C GLY A 6 7.43 4.86 -17.80
N LEU A 7 6.76 5.52 -16.89
CA LEU A 7 7.29 5.94 -15.60
C LEU A 7 6.44 5.29 -14.51
N TYR A 8 7.05 4.42 -13.73
CA TYR A 8 6.48 3.96 -12.46
C TYR A 8 7.08 4.83 -11.36
N ILE A 9 6.24 5.71 -10.83
CA ILE A 9 6.62 6.69 -9.81
C ILE A 9 6.16 6.16 -8.46
N ASP A 10 7.09 5.94 -7.59
CA ASP A 10 6.98 5.44 -6.23
C ASP A 10 7.31 6.55 -5.23
N GLU A 11 7.31 6.31 -3.93
CA GLU A 11 7.56 7.34 -2.91
C GLU A 11 9.00 7.89 -2.96
N HIS A 12 9.99 7.04 -3.29
CA HIS A 12 11.42 7.40 -3.22
C HIS A 12 12.18 7.19 -4.52
N LEU A 13 11.55 6.56 -5.51
CA LEU A 13 12.22 6.24 -6.76
C LEU A 13 11.28 6.31 -7.96
N ILE A 14 11.87 6.46 -9.14
CA ILE A 14 11.20 6.30 -10.43
C ILE A 14 11.87 5.15 -11.16
N LYS A 15 11.09 4.13 -11.54
CA LYS A 15 11.49 3.14 -12.52
C LYS A 15 11.02 3.63 -13.89
N TYR A 16 11.87 3.58 -14.87
CA TYR A 16 11.53 4.06 -16.21
C TYR A 16 11.92 3.07 -17.29
N ALA A 17 11.12 3.01 -18.34
CA ALA A 17 11.41 2.22 -19.52
C ALA A 17 10.82 2.88 -20.77
N LYS A 18 11.65 3.10 -21.78
CA LYS A 18 11.21 3.53 -23.10
C LYS A 18 11.02 2.31 -23.98
N VAL A 19 9.78 2.08 -24.37
CA VAL A 19 9.39 0.94 -25.22
C VAL A 19 8.97 1.43 -26.58
N SER A 20 9.48 0.80 -27.63
CA SER A 20 9.02 1.02 -29.01
C SER A 20 8.27 -0.21 -29.53
N LYS A 21 7.25 0.09 -30.36
CA LYS A 21 6.42 -0.91 -31.04
C LYS A 21 6.63 -0.81 -32.55
N ASP A 22 6.96 -1.94 -33.17
CA ASP A 22 7.02 -2.08 -34.61
C ASP A 22 6.17 -3.30 -35.02
N HIS A 23 4.95 -3.02 -35.52
CA HIS A 23 3.89 -3.99 -35.74
C HIS A 23 3.51 -4.68 -34.41
N ASP A 24 3.81 -5.96 -34.25
CA ASP A 24 3.53 -6.75 -33.03
C ASP A 24 4.80 -6.99 -32.19
N ASN A 25 5.95 -6.42 -32.59
CA ASN A 25 7.20 -6.58 -31.87
C ASN A 25 7.46 -5.38 -30.96
N PHE A 26 7.81 -5.67 -29.72
CA PHE A 26 8.20 -4.68 -28.72
C PHE A 26 9.70 -4.72 -28.47
N LYS A 27 10.27 -3.54 -28.27
CA LYS A 27 11.68 -3.40 -27.92
C LYS A 27 11.84 -2.36 -26.80
N VAL A 28 12.55 -2.72 -25.75
CA VAL A 28 12.98 -1.78 -24.72
C VAL A 28 14.23 -1.07 -25.22
N GLU A 29 14.17 0.25 -25.38
CA GLU A 29 15.26 1.07 -25.92
C GLU A 29 16.20 1.58 -24.83
N SER A 30 15.63 2.01 -23.71
CA SER A 30 16.33 2.49 -22.52
C SER A 30 15.49 2.24 -21.29
N PHE A 31 16.14 2.01 -20.17
CA PHE A 31 15.47 1.75 -18.90
C PHE A 31 16.41 2.01 -17.72
N GLY A 32 15.88 2.11 -16.53
CA GLY A 32 16.63 2.25 -15.29
C GLY A 32 15.78 2.64 -14.10
N VAL A 33 16.48 2.91 -13.00
CA VAL A 33 15.90 3.35 -11.73
C VAL A 33 16.56 4.65 -11.31
N LYS A 34 15.78 5.60 -10.85
CA LYS A 34 16.22 6.91 -10.38
C LYS A 34 15.67 7.17 -8.98
N PHE A 35 16.55 7.35 -8.02
CA PHE A 35 16.16 7.81 -6.67
C PHE A 35 16.01 9.32 -6.67
N TYR A 36 15.08 9.85 -5.88
CA TYR A 36 14.78 11.26 -5.88
C TYR A 36 14.40 11.81 -4.49
N GLU A 37 14.59 13.11 -4.33
CA GLU A 37 14.01 13.91 -3.26
C GLU A 37 12.81 14.73 -3.77
N LYS A 38 12.81 15.05 -5.07
CA LYS A 38 11.72 15.75 -5.77
C LYS A 38 11.42 15.04 -7.08
N VAL A 39 10.15 14.69 -7.27
CA VAL A 39 9.67 13.95 -8.45
C VAL A 39 9.92 14.71 -9.74
N ASP A 40 9.60 16.01 -9.79
CA ASP A 40 9.71 16.84 -10.99
C ASP A 40 11.16 16.90 -11.54
N ASP A 41 12.13 17.02 -10.64
CA ASP A 41 13.56 17.05 -11.00
C ASP A 41 13.98 15.67 -11.57
N ALA A 42 13.53 14.59 -10.96
CA ALA A 42 13.86 13.23 -11.42
C ALA A 42 13.20 12.90 -12.76
N VAL A 43 11.93 13.26 -12.96
CA VAL A 43 11.22 13.11 -14.24
C VAL A 43 11.97 13.86 -15.34
N SER A 44 12.37 15.11 -15.08
CA SER A 44 13.13 15.92 -16.05
C SER A 44 14.44 15.25 -16.43
N GLN A 45 15.20 14.73 -15.46
CA GLN A 45 16.45 14.02 -15.70
C GLN A 45 16.23 12.74 -16.52
N VAL A 46 15.21 11.94 -16.17
CA VAL A 46 14.89 10.71 -16.93
C VAL A 46 14.55 11.04 -18.38
N ILE A 47 13.78 12.10 -18.64
CA ILE A 47 13.42 12.53 -19.98
C ILE A 47 14.66 12.98 -20.79
N GLU A 48 15.60 13.67 -20.14
CA GLU A 48 16.87 14.06 -20.77
C GLU A 48 17.75 12.85 -21.07
N GLU A 49 17.95 11.96 -20.11
CA GLU A 49 18.78 10.74 -20.23
C GLU A 49 18.26 9.78 -21.31
N THR A 50 16.94 9.68 -21.46
CA THR A 50 16.29 8.81 -22.46
C THR A 50 16.01 9.49 -23.79
N TYR A 51 16.36 10.77 -23.94
CA TYR A 51 16.04 11.60 -25.12
C TYR A 51 14.57 11.55 -25.47
N SER A 52 13.70 11.72 -24.45
CA SER A 52 12.24 11.50 -24.57
C SER A 52 11.41 12.79 -24.55
N GLN A 53 11.98 13.97 -24.84
CA GLN A 53 11.30 15.27 -24.77
C GLN A 53 10.01 15.33 -25.62
N LYS A 54 9.93 14.55 -26.70
CA LYS A 54 8.78 14.48 -27.62
C LYS A 54 8.07 13.12 -27.58
N THR A 55 8.56 12.19 -26.75
CA THR A 55 7.98 10.86 -26.63
C THR A 55 6.73 10.93 -25.75
N PRO A 56 5.63 10.27 -26.12
CA PRO A 56 4.49 10.11 -25.24
C PRO A 56 4.88 9.45 -23.91
N ILE A 57 4.32 9.95 -22.81
CA ILE A 57 4.59 9.43 -21.47
C ILE A 57 3.34 8.74 -20.95
N SER A 58 3.53 7.61 -20.29
CA SER A 58 2.54 6.86 -19.54
C SER A 58 3.00 6.69 -18.11
N ILE A 59 2.11 6.87 -17.12
CA ILE A 59 2.43 6.80 -15.69
C ILE A 59 1.46 5.91 -14.93
N ASN A 60 1.84 5.46 -13.74
CA ASN A 60 0.96 4.75 -12.81
C ASN A 60 0.04 5.72 -12.05
N MET A 61 -1.05 5.18 -11.53
CA MET A 61 -1.88 5.83 -10.51
C MET A 61 -1.12 5.90 -9.18
N SER A 62 -1.54 6.79 -8.28
CA SER A 62 -1.00 6.87 -6.91
C SER A 62 -1.65 5.83 -6.01
N GLU A 63 -2.98 5.71 -6.09
CA GLU A 63 -3.78 4.79 -5.29
C GLU A 63 -4.74 4.03 -6.21
N GLU A 64 -4.96 2.77 -5.93
CA GLU A 64 -5.86 1.91 -6.69
C GLU A 64 -6.94 1.36 -5.76
N MET A 65 -8.17 1.83 -5.87
CA MET A 65 -9.29 1.29 -5.12
C MET A 65 -10.16 0.40 -6.01
N TYR A 66 -10.26 -0.88 -5.65
CA TYR A 66 -11.02 -1.88 -6.41
C TYR A 66 -12.36 -2.17 -5.76
N ASN A 67 -13.39 -2.25 -6.61
CA ASN A 67 -14.72 -2.69 -6.24
C ASN A 67 -15.20 -3.70 -7.28
N TYR A 68 -15.92 -4.71 -6.82
CA TYR A 68 -16.42 -5.79 -7.67
C TYR A 68 -17.93 -5.86 -7.60
N PHE A 69 -18.58 -5.83 -8.78
CA PHE A 69 -20.02 -5.88 -8.88
C PHE A 69 -20.44 -7.04 -9.79
N ASP A 70 -21.38 -7.86 -9.33
CA ASP A 70 -22.03 -8.87 -10.15
C ASP A 70 -23.27 -8.28 -10.78
N MET A 71 -23.35 -8.28 -12.11
CA MET A 71 -24.43 -7.67 -12.87
C MET A 71 -25.00 -8.65 -13.91
N PHE A 72 -26.21 -8.39 -14.38
CA PHE A 72 -26.81 -9.22 -15.42
C PHE A 72 -26.16 -8.95 -16.79
N ALA A 73 -25.84 -10.02 -17.51
CA ALA A 73 -25.20 -9.95 -18.83
C ALA A 73 -26.09 -9.30 -19.92
N LEU A 74 -27.41 -9.25 -19.70
CA LEU A 74 -28.38 -8.71 -20.64
C LEU A 74 -28.53 -7.18 -20.57
N LEU A 75 -27.83 -6.49 -19.66
CA LEU A 75 -27.91 -5.03 -19.55
C LEU A 75 -27.37 -4.36 -20.82
N THR A 76 -28.07 -3.32 -21.29
CA THR A 76 -27.51 -2.46 -22.33
C THR A 76 -26.31 -1.70 -21.78
N LYS A 77 -25.42 -1.22 -22.66
CA LYS A 77 -24.24 -0.44 -22.24
C LYS A 77 -24.61 0.75 -21.35
N ASN A 78 -25.70 1.45 -21.67
CA ASN A 78 -26.16 2.61 -20.90
C ASN A 78 -26.73 2.20 -19.53
N ASP A 79 -27.48 1.08 -19.47
CA ASP A 79 -28.05 0.60 -18.22
C ASP A 79 -26.96 0.02 -17.31
N LEU A 80 -25.96 -0.64 -17.90
CA LEU A 80 -24.78 -1.11 -17.18
C LEU A 80 -24.01 0.06 -16.55
N GLN A 81 -23.77 1.15 -17.30
CA GLN A 81 -23.10 2.33 -16.75
C GLN A 81 -23.87 2.96 -15.59
N LYS A 82 -25.21 3.06 -15.70
CA LYS A 82 -26.04 3.57 -14.61
C LYS A 82 -26.01 2.64 -13.38
N ALA A 83 -26.09 1.33 -13.60
CA ALA A 83 -26.05 0.34 -12.54
C ALA A 83 -24.70 0.41 -11.78
N ILE A 84 -23.57 0.43 -12.52
CA ILE A 84 -22.23 0.57 -11.92
C ILE A 84 -22.13 1.86 -11.10
N LYS A 85 -22.64 2.97 -11.63
CA LYS A 85 -22.64 4.24 -10.89
C LYS A 85 -23.44 4.14 -9.60
N THR A 86 -24.63 3.52 -9.63
CA THR A 86 -25.49 3.35 -8.45
C THR A 86 -24.83 2.44 -7.41
N GLU A 87 -24.22 1.33 -7.84
CA GLU A 87 -23.49 0.43 -6.94
C GLU A 87 -22.29 1.13 -6.30
N PHE A 88 -21.54 1.91 -7.06
CA PHE A 88 -20.43 2.69 -6.53
C PHE A 88 -20.89 3.79 -5.55
N GLU A 89 -22.00 4.48 -5.85
CA GLU A 89 -22.60 5.46 -4.93
C GLU A 89 -23.04 4.78 -3.62
N SER A 90 -23.62 3.57 -3.68
CA SER A 90 -23.97 2.77 -2.52
C SER A 90 -22.74 2.37 -1.71
N PHE A 91 -21.70 1.85 -2.38
CA PHE A 91 -20.43 1.52 -1.75
C PHE A 91 -19.82 2.73 -1.02
N CYS A 92 -19.81 3.90 -1.68
CA CYS A 92 -19.31 5.13 -1.07
C CYS A 92 -20.14 5.55 0.15
N ALA A 93 -21.47 5.42 0.09
CA ALA A 93 -22.35 5.73 1.21
C ALA A 93 -22.08 4.82 2.42
N ASP A 94 -21.87 3.51 2.19
CA ASP A 94 -21.57 2.54 3.24
C ASP A 94 -20.22 2.80 3.93
N LYS A 95 -19.26 3.36 3.17
CA LYS A 95 -17.93 3.71 3.68
C LYS A 95 -17.82 5.16 4.17
N GLY A 96 -18.86 5.97 4.00
CA GLY A 96 -18.83 7.40 4.33
C GLY A 96 -18.02 8.25 3.34
N TYR A 97 -17.77 7.73 2.13
CA TYR A 97 -17.05 8.46 1.08
C TYR A 97 -18.01 9.31 0.24
N ASN A 98 -17.49 10.41 -0.32
CA ASN A 98 -18.22 11.17 -1.34
C ASN A 98 -17.86 10.63 -2.74
N PRO A 99 -18.79 10.06 -3.51
CA PRO A 99 -18.49 9.49 -4.83
C PRO A 99 -17.95 10.50 -5.84
N ASN A 100 -18.25 11.79 -5.67
CA ASN A 100 -17.82 12.84 -6.61
C ASN A 100 -16.31 13.16 -6.52
N VAL A 101 -15.61 12.73 -5.47
CA VAL A 101 -14.16 12.93 -5.33
C VAL A 101 -13.35 11.95 -6.15
N PHE A 102 -13.98 10.89 -6.65
CA PHE A 102 -13.30 9.84 -7.38
C PHE A 102 -13.46 10.00 -8.88
N GLU A 103 -12.38 9.75 -9.61
CA GLU A 103 -12.41 9.41 -11.03
C GLU A 103 -12.47 7.88 -11.13
N THR A 104 -13.32 7.37 -12.02
CA THR A 104 -13.57 5.92 -12.06
C THR A 104 -13.46 5.34 -13.45
N ARG A 105 -13.04 4.08 -13.52
CA ARG A 105 -13.03 3.25 -14.74
C ARG A 105 -13.54 1.86 -14.39
N TYR A 106 -13.95 1.10 -15.39
CA TYR A 106 -14.38 -0.29 -15.18
C TYR A 106 -14.03 -1.18 -16.37
N ALA A 107 -13.77 -2.44 -16.05
CA ALA A 107 -13.71 -3.53 -17.01
C ALA A 107 -14.82 -4.53 -16.74
N VAL A 108 -15.27 -5.20 -17.81
CA VAL A 108 -16.31 -6.23 -17.72
C VAL A 108 -15.67 -7.57 -18.03
N VAL A 109 -15.83 -8.52 -17.13
CA VAL A 109 -15.37 -9.90 -17.29
C VAL A 109 -16.59 -10.81 -17.30
N GLU A 110 -16.68 -11.73 -18.27
CA GLU A 110 -17.73 -12.74 -18.30
C GLU A 110 -17.61 -13.65 -17.07
N SER A 111 -18.71 -13.88 -16.38
CA SER A 111 -18.72 -14.82 -15.27
C SER A 111 -18.47 -16.23 -15.79
N GLN A 112 -17.54 -16.95 -15.17
CA GLN A 112 -17.27 -18.35 -15.52
C GLN A 112 -18.30 -19.30 -14.86
N ILE A 113 -18.95 -18.86 -13.80
CA ILE A 113 -19.86 -19.67 -12.99
C ILE A 113 -21.31 -19.53 -13.49
N ASP A 114 -21.71 -18.33 -13.89
CA ASP A 114 -23.09 -18.02 -14.27
C ASP A 114 -23.10 -17.23 -15.59
N LYS A 115 -23.55 -17.84 -16.66
CA LYS A 115 -23.58 -17.23 -17.99
C LYS A 115 -24.53 -16.03 -18.10
N ASP A 116 -25.47 -15.91 -17.18
CA ASP A 116 -26.42 -14.79 -17.12
C ASP A 116 -25.85 -13.58 -16.36
N LYS A 117 -24.67 -13.73 -15.77
CA LYS A 117 -23.98 -12.68 -15.02
C LYS A 117 -22.64 -12.29 -15.64
N ILE A 118 -22.29 -11.05 -15.40
CA ILE A 118 -20.97 -10.49 -15.70
C ILE A 118 -20.39 -9.96 -14.40
N LYS A 119 -19.09 -10.09 -14.22
CA LYS A 119 -18.35 -9.44 -13.15
C LYS A 119 -17.80 -8.12 -13.66
N VAL A 120 -18.07 -7.05 -12.95
CA VAL A 120 -17.52 -5.73 -13.22
C VAL A 120 -16.37 -5.48 -12.25
N ILE A 121 -15.19 -5.24 -12.78
CA ILE A 121 -14.04 -4.75 -12.04
C ILE A 121 -14.08 -3.23 -12.15
N HIS A 122 -14.42 -2.57 -11.05
CA HIS A 122 -14.52 -1.12 -10.98
C HIS A 122 -13.32 -0.58 -10.21
N ILE A 123 -12.64 0.40 -10.81
CA ILE A 123 -11.44 1.01 -10.25
C ILE A 123 -11.71 2.49 -10.05
N ALA A 124 -11.35 2.99 -8.88
CA ALA A 124 -11.47 4.39 -8.51
C ALA A 124 -10.14 4.94 -7.99
N ASP A 125 -9.89 6.21 -8.27
CA ASP A 125 -8.76 6.98 -7.73
C ASP A 125 -9.26 8.35 -7.29
N ASN A 126 -8.66 8.89 -6.25
CA ASN A 126 -8.97 10.22 -5.76
C ASN A 126 -8.53 11.27 -6.78
N LYS A 127 -9.45 12.15 -7.19
CA LYS A 127 -9.17 13.22 -8.17
C LYS A 127 -8.05 14.16 -7.73
N ILE A 128 -7.85 14.34 -6.43
CA ILE A 128 -6.78 15.21 -5.90
C ILE A 128 -5.43 14.53 -6.15
N GLU A 129 -5.30 13.27 -5.76
CA GLU A 129 -4.06 12.49 -5.96
C GLU A 129 -3.78 12.29 -7.45
N LEU A 130 -4.81 12.01 -8.24
CA LEU A 130 -4.67 11.92 -9.70
C LEU A 130 -4.18 13.24 -10.33
N ASN A 131 -4.72 14.38 -9.88
CA ASN A 131 -4.26 15.69 -10.37
C ASN A 131 -2.83 15.99 -9.92
N LYS A 132 -2.44 15.63 -8.70
CA LYS A 132 -1.07 15.73 -8.21
C LYS A 132 -0.13 14.91 -9.09
N ARG A 133 -0.49 13.66 -9.40
CA ARG A 133 0.28 12.78 -10.29
C ARG A 133 0.42 13.37 -11.70
N ILE A 134 -0.61 14.03 -12.22
CA ILE A 134 -0.56 14.74 -13.50
C ILE A 134 0.42 15.93 -13.44
N GLN A 135 0.44 16.67 -12.32
CA GLN A 135 1.35 17.80 -12.14
C GLN A 135 2.82 17.37 -12.13
N GLU A 136 3.15 16.19 -11.58
CA GLU A 136 4.51 15.65 -11.57
C GLU A 136 5.13 15.48 -12.98
N VAL A 137 4.29 15.37 -14.00
CA VAL A 137 4.71 15.27 -15.42
C VAL A 137 4.20 16.44 -16.25
N GLU A 138 3.89 17.60 -15.62
CA GLU A 138 3.42 18.78 -16.31
C GLU A 138 4.46 19.29 -17.30
N GLY A 139 4.00 19.74 -18.48
CA GLY A 139 4.88 20.19 -19.56
C GLY A 139 5.31 19.10 -20.53
N TYR A 140 5.04 17.83 -20.23
CA TYR A 140 5.35 16.70 -21.10
C TYR A 140 4.09 16.08 -21.73
N HIS A 141 4.28 15.29 -22.80
CA HIS A 141 3.17 14.69 -23.54
C HIS A 141 2.63 13.44 -22.82
N LEU A 142 1.91 13.64 -21.70
CA LEU A 142 1.20 12.55 -21.01
C LEU A 142 0.08 11.99 -21.90
N VAL A 143 0.05 10.68 -22.13
CA VAL A 143 -0.98 10.00 -22.94
C VAL A 143 -1.83 9.03 -22.13
N ASN A 144 -1.28 8.48 -21.04
CA ASN A 144 -1.98 7.47 -20.26
C ASN A 144 -1.61 7.56 -18.76
N ILE A 145 -2.61 7.29 -17.91
CA ILE A 145 -2.47 7.01 -16.48
C ILE A 145 -3.22 5.73 -16.23
N SER A 146 -2.54 4.70 -15.75
CA SER A 146 -3.13 3.38 -15.57
C SER A 146 -2.82 2.73 -14.24
N PRO A 147 -3.72 1.86 -13.75
CA PRO A 147 -3.44 1.01 -12.60
C PRO A 147 -2.30 0.05 -12.92
N ILE A 148 -1.37 -0.11 -11.98
CA ILE A 148 -0.23 -1.03 -12.18
C ILE A 148 -0.70 -2.49 -12.25
N SER A 149 -1.65 -2.88 -11.43
CA SER A 149 -2.23 -4.21 -11.38
C SER A 149 -2.94 -4.63 -12.69
N MET A 150 -3.47 -3.65 -13.45
CA MET A 150 -4.03 -3.88 -14.79
C MET A 150 -2.98 -3.80 -15.90
N SER A 151 -1.81 -3.25 -15.61
CA SER A 151 -0.72 -3.05 -16.57
C SER A 151 0.22 -4.26 -16.61
N ILE A 152 0.63 -4.78 -15.46
CA ILE A 152 1.58 -5.90 -15.33
C ILE A 152 1.17 -7.14 -16.12
N PRO A 153 -0.12 -7.54 -16.20
CA PRO A 153 -0.54 -8.69 -17.01
C PRO A 153 -0.15 -8.62 -18.49
N ASN A 154 0.14 -7.42 -19.02
CA ASN A 154 0.60 -7.27 -20.40
C ASN A 154 2.02 -7.80 -20.64
N LEU A 155 2.74 -8.15 -19.58
CA LEU A 155 4.09 -8.74 -19.69
C LEU A 155 4.07 -10.25 -19.88
N VAL A 156 2.95 -10.92 -19.70
CA VAL A 156 2.79 -12.36 -19.85
C VAL A 156 1.80 -12.71 -20.95
N GLN A 157 2.07 -13.80 -21.67
CA GLN A 157 1.14 -14.38 -22.62
C GLN A 157 0.40 -15.54 -21.96
N VAL A 158 -0.73 -15.25 -21.33
CA VAL A 158 -1.57 -16.29 -20.71
C VAL A 158 -2.52 -16.87 -21.74
N ARG A 159 -2.53 -18.19 -21.87
CA ARG A 159 -3.46 -18.90 -22.76
C ARG A 159 -4.87 -18.90 -22.16
N LYS A 160 -5.88 -19.08 -23.01
CA LYS A 160 -7.30 -19.08 -22.59
C LYS A 160 -7.70 -20.24 -21.67
N ASP A 161 -6.88 -21.26 -21.60
CA ASP A 161 -7.06 -22.47 -20.77
C ASP A 161 -6.15 -22.46 -19.53
N GLU A 162 -5.37 -21.40 -19.31
CA GLU A 162 -4.39 -21.28 -18.24
C GLU A 162 -4.87 -20.28 -17.19
N ASN A 163 -4.75 -20.65 -15.93
CA ASN A 163 -4.98 -19.80 -14.78
C ASN A 163 -3.66 -19.49 -14.10
N CYS A 164 -3.42 -18.23 -13.79
CA CYS A 164 -2.21 -17.82 -13.09
C CYS A 164 -2.47 -16.66 -12.13
N ILE A 165 -1.54 -16.49 -11.21
CA ILE A 165 -1.50 -15.35 -10.29
C ILE A 165 -0.25 -14.56 -10.59
N ILE A 166 -0.36 -13.23 -10.59
CA ILE A 166 0.78 -12.33 -10.69
C ILE A 166 0.88 -11.55 -9.38
N VAL A 167 2.01 -11.69 -8.70
CA VAL A 167 2.33 -11.03 -7.44
C VAL A 167 3.34 -9.94 -7.77
N ASN A 168 2.91 -8.68 -7.70
CA ASN A 168 3.78 -7.53 -7.93
C ASN A 168 4.09 -6.87 -6.59
N ILE A 169 5.32 -7.08 -6.10
CA ILE A 169 5.80 -6.59 -4.80
C ILE A 169 6.56 -5.29 -5.02
N GLU A 170 5.84 -4.19 -5.11
CA GLU A 170 6.35 -2.82 -5.08
C GLU A 170 6.12 -2.21 -3.69
N ASP A 171 5.99 -0.90 -3.53
CA ASP A 171 5.69 -0.27 -2.23
C ASP A 171 4.52 -0.95 -1.54
N ASP A 172 3.41 -1.10 -2.26
CA ASP A 172 2.31 -2.00 -1.92
C ASP A 172 2.39 -3.25 -2.79
N THR A 173 1.86 -4.37 -2.28
CA THR A 173 1.80 -5.60 -3.07
C THR A 173 0.45 -5.71 -3.76
N THR A 174 0.46 -5.90 -5.07
CA THR A 174 -0.74 -6.21 -5.85
C THR A 174 -0.73 -7.67 -6.29
N ILE A 175 -1.83 -8.38 -6.06
CA ILE A 175 -2.01 -9.78 -6.44
C ILE A 175 -3.11 -9.85 -7.49
N THR A 176 -2.73 -10.05 -8.74
CA THR A 176 -3.66 -10.12 -9.87
C THR A 176 -3.95 -11.58 -10.22
N THR A 177 -5.20 -11.98 -10.09
CA THR A 177 -5.69 -13.30 -10.46
C THR A 177 -6.17 -13.29 -11.91
N ILE A 178 -5.61 -14.17 -12.75
CA ILE A 178 -5.98 -14.33 -14.14
C ILE A 178 -6.61 -15.72 -14.32
N MET A 179 -7.81 -15.74 -14.88
CA MET A 179 -8.56 -16.97 -15.15
C MET A 179 -9.06 -16.94 -16.60
N GLY A 180 -8.81 -18.02 -17.34
CA GLY A 180 -9.17 -18.10 -18.74
C GLY A 180 -8.55 -17.00 -19.61
N GLY A 181 -7.33 -16.57 -19.27
CA GLY A 181 -6.61 -15.48 -19.96
C GLY A 181 -7.18 -14.09 -19.73
N LYS A 182 -8.06 -13.90 -18.74
CA LYS A 182 -8.65 -12.60 -18.38
C LYS A 182 -8.37 -12.27 -16.91
N ILE A 183 -8.16 -11.00 -16.60
CA ILE A 183 -8.05 -10.55 -15.20
C ILE A 183 -9.39 -10.79 -14.52
N PHE A 184 -9.39 -11.59 -13.46
CA PHE A 184 -10.58 -11.97 -12.72
C PHE A 184 -10.72 -11.21 -11.41
N ASN A 185 -9.63 -11.02 -10.68
CA ASN A 185 -9.57 -10.31 -9.41
C ASN A 185 -8.23 -9.59 -9.24
N VAL A 186 -8.22 -8.54 -8.45
CA VAL A 186 -7.02 -7.87 -7.97
C VAL A 186 -7.18 -7.63 -6.48
N ASP A 187 -6.25 -8.13 -5.71
CA ASP A 187 -6.16 -7.90 -4.28
C ASP A 187 -4.95 -6.99 -4.02
N ILE A 188 -5.12 -6.00 -3.16
CA ILE A 188 -4.07 -5.06 -2.77
C ILE A 188 -3.77 -5.28 -1.29
N MET A 189 -2.49 -5.45 -0.99
CA MET A 189 -1.96 -5.43 0.36
C MET A 189 -1.19 -4.14 0.56
N GLU A 190 -1.44 -3.45 1.66
CA GLU A 190 -0.67 -2.26 2.05
C GLU A 190 0.77 -2.60 2.46
N GLU A 191 1.10 -3.88 2.59
CA GLU A 191 2.43 -4.39 2.85
C GLU A 191 3.17 -4.69 1.54
N GLY A 192 4.44 -4.27 1.45
CA GLY A 192 5.25 -4.48 0.26
C GLY A 192 6.72 -4.11 0.45
N SER A 193 7.38 -3.69 -0.62
CA SER A 193 8.81 -3.36 -0.56
C SER A 193 9.10 -2.16 0.33
N LYS A 194 8.17 -1.22 0.50
CA LYS A 194 8.33 -0.08 1.39
C LYS A 194 8.64 -0.49 2.83
N ASP A 195 8.04 -1.61 3.32
CA ASP A 195 8.18 -2.04 4.70
C ASP A 195 9.61 -2.50 4.99
N PHE A 196 10.12 -3.47 4.22
CA PHE A 196 11.47 -3.96 4.45
C PHE A 196 12.56 -2.95 4.02
N LEU A 197 12.31 -2.13 3.00
CA LEU A 197 13.26 -1.07 2.62
C LEU A 197 13.35 0.02 3.70
N SER A 198 12.23 0.36 4.34
CA SER A 198 12.21 1.31 5.46
C SER A 198 12.97 0.77 6.67
N GLU A 199 12.78 -0.51 7.04
CA GLU A 199 13.51 -1.14 8.13
C GLU A 199 15.03 -1.16 7.88
N ILE A 200 15.44 -1.50 6.66
CA ILE A 200 16.87 -1.45 6.28
C ILE A 200 17.37 0.00 6.30
N ASN A 201 16.55 0.97 5.83
CA ASN A 201 16.91 2.38 5.80
C ASN A 201 17.13 2.98 7.20
N LEU A 202 16.40 2.51 8.22
CA LEU A 202 16.66 2.90 9.61
C LEU A 202 18.08 2.56 10.07
N LYS A 203 18.69 1.51 9.50
CA LYS A 203 20.06 1.07 9.81
C LYS A 203 21.10 1.75 8.93
N GLU A 204 20.79 1.95 7.65
CA GLU A 204 21.74 2.39 6.64
C GLU A 204 21.70 3.91 6.35
N ASN A 205 20.64 4.60 6.74
CA ASN A 205 20.39 6.03 6.50
C ASN A 205 20.50 6.43 5.00
N SER A 206 20.16 5.51 4.10
CA SER A 206 20.16 5.74 2.65
C SER A 206 19.24 4.75 1.96
N TYR A 207 18.16 5.27 1.37
CA TYR A 207 17.18 4.44 0.66
C TYR A 207 17.79 3.72 -0.54
N ALA A 208 18.62 4.40 -1.31
CA ALA A 208 19.35 3.78 -2.43
C ALA A 208 20.25 2.62 -1.99
N LYS A 209 20.92 2.75 -0.83
CA LYS A 209 21.72 1.67 -0.26
C LYS A 209 20.86 0.51 0.22
N SER A 210 19.71 0.81 0.84
CA SER A 210 18.74 -0.20 1.28
C SER A 210 18.20 -1.01 0.11
N TYR A 211 17.91 -0.35 -1.00
CA TYR A 211 17.49 -0.97 -2.24
C TYR A 211 18.57 -1.93 -2.82
N GLU A 212 19.83 -1.49 -2.87
CA GLU A 212 20.94 -2.34 -3.32
C GLU A 212 21.19 -3.53 -2.39
N ILE A 213 21.04 -3.35 -1.07
CA ILE A 213 21.10 -4.44 -0.10
C ILE A 213 20.00 -5.46 -0.38
N CYS A 214 18.75 -5.00 -0.56
CA CYS A 214 17.64 -5.86 -0.90
C CYS A 214 17.92 -6.68 -2.17
N LYS A 215 18.39 -6.03 -3.25
CA LYS A 215 18.74 -6.64 -4.53
C LYS A 215 19.83 -7.71 -4.41
N ASN A 216 20.75 -7.56 -3.47
CA ASN A 216 21.84 -8.49 -3.22
C ASN A 216 21.56 -9.52 -2.12
N THR A 217 20.45 -9.39 -1.39
CA THR A 217 20.06 -10.35 -0.36
C THR A 217 19.58 -11.65 -1.00
N THR A 218 19.90 -12.75 -0.34
CA THR A 218 19.53 -14.10 -0.77
C THR A 218 18.72 -14.78 0.32
N ILE A 219 17.58 -15.34 -0.05
CA ILE A 219 16.72 -16.13 0.85
C ILE A 219 17.17 -17.60 0.78
N TYR A 220 17.24 -18.24 1.95
CA TYR A 220 17.47 -19.67 2.06
C TYR A 220 16.14 -20.41 2.06
N THR A 221 16.10 -21.56 1.39
CA THR A 221 14.96 -22.48 1.42
C THR A 221 15.28 -23.68 2.30
N SER A 222 14.25 -24.35 2.82
CA SER A 222 14.39 -25.52 3.72
C SER A 222 15.08 -26.72 3.06
N GLU A 223 15.08 -26.82 1.73
CA GLU A 223 15.72 -27.91 0.98
C GLU A 223 17.25 -27.90 1.01
N GLY A 224 17.88 -27.01 1.78
CA GLY A 224 19.34 -27.01 1.96
C GLY A 224 20.12 -26.80 0.68
N ARG A 225 19.55 -26.17 -0.34
CA ARG A 225 20.28 -25.66 -1.49
C ARG A 225 21.13 -24.51 -1.02
N GLU A 226 22.19 -24.86 -0.27
CA GLU A 226 23.20 -23.94 0.20
C GLU A 226 23.76 -23.19 -0.99
N LEU A 227 23.52 -21.91 -1.01
CA LEU A 227 24.24 -21.02 -1.87
C LEU A 227 25.70 -21.01 -1.46
N GLN A 228 26.55 -21.26 -2.40
CA GLN A 228 28.00 -21.25 -2.23
C GLN A 228 28.57 -19.83 -1.96
N THR A 229 27.75 -18.85 -1.65
CA THR A 229 28.18 -17.47 -1.38
C THR A 229 27.86 -17.11 0.06
N GLY A 230 28.87 -17.18 0.85
CA GLY A 230 28.94 -17.25 2.29
C GLY A 230 28.69 -15.98 3.09
N GLU A 231 27.70 -15.16 2.85
CA GLU A 231 27.27 -14.21 3.88
C GLU A 231 25.75 -14.28 4.02
N VAL A 232 25.31 -14.78 5.18
CA VAL A 232 23.93 -14.62 5.62
C VAL A 232 23.69 -13.11 5.69
N SER A 233 22.77 -12.59 4.89
CA SER A 233 22.43 -11.19 4.95
C SER A 233 21.93 -10.87 6.35
N SER A 234 22.54 -9.88 7.00
CA SER A 234 22.11 -9.40 8.32
C SER A 234 20.72 -8.75 8.32
N TYR A 235 20.10 -8.62 7.12
CA TYR A 235 18.81 -7.97 6.91
C TYR A 235 17.67 -8.96 6.59
N LEU A 236 17.93 -10.27 6.65
CA LEU A 236 16.87 -11.27 6.43
C LEU A 236 15.73 -11.13 7.44
N ASP A 237 16.04 -10.82 8.70
CA ASP A 237 15.03 -10.61 9.74
C ASP A 237 14.12 -9.41 9.46
N ASP A 238 14.58 -8.44 8.67
CA ASP A 238 13.81 -7.26 8.29
C ASP A 238 12.92 -7.53 7.05
N ILE A 239 13.36 -8.43 6.18
CA ILE A 239 12.69 -8.74 4.91
C ILE A 239 11.65 -9.85 5.05
N MET A 240 11.97 -10.91 5.80
CA MET A 240 11.17 -12.12 5.88
C MET A 240 9.74 -11.94 6.38
N PRO A 241 9.42 -11.08 7.37
CA PRO A 241 8.06 -10.91 7.85
C PRO A 241 7.09 -10.46 6.75
N THR A 242 7.47 -9.46 5.96
CA THR A 242 6.65 -8.97 4.84
C THR A 242 6.48 -10.04 3.77
N LEU A 243 7.55 -10.72 3.37
CA LEU A 243 7.46 -11.79 2.37
C LEU A 243 6.60 -12.97 2.84
N TYR A 244 6.66 -13.29 4.13
CA TYR A 244 5.81 -14.32 4.73
C TYR A 244 4.33 -13.95 4.66
N ASN A 245 3.99 -12.68 4.94
CA ASN A 245 2.62 -12.19 4.84
C ASN A 245 2.11 -12.22 3.39
N VAL A 246 2.96 -11.79 2.43
CA VAL A 246 2.61 -11.82 1.01
C VAL A 246 2.35 -13.25 0.52
N VAL A 247 3.25 -14.19 0.79
CA VAL A 247 3.06 -15.58 0.34
C VAL A 247 1.85 -16.25 1.00
N ASN A 248 1.57 -15.93 2.26
CA ASN A 248 0.38 -16.43 2.95
C ASN A 248 -0.91 -15.90 2.33
N GLU A 249 -0.94 -14.63 1.91
CA GLU A 249 -2.10 -14.05 1.24
C GLU A 249 -2.33 -14.71 -0.13
N VAL A 250 -1.25 -14.94 -0.90
CA VAL A 250 -1.33 -15.70 -2.15
C VAL A 250 -1.89 -17.10 -1.90
N ASN A 251 -1.42 -17.78 -0.85
CA ASN A 251 -1.91 -19.13 -0.48
C ASN A 251 -3.40 -19.12 -0.10
N LYS A 252 -3.88 -18.10 0.62
CA LYS A 252 -5.31 -17.93 0.92
C LYS A 252 -6.12 -17.75 -0.35
N ILE A 253 -5.65 -16.93 -1.30
CA ILE A 253 -6.32 -16.70 -2.58
C ILE A 253 -6.41 -18.02 -3.36
N ILE A 254 -5.33 -18.79 -3.45
CA ILE A 254 -5.31 -20.10 -4.10
C ILE A 254 -6.33 -21.06 -3.45
N ASN A 255 -6.31 -21.17 -2.11
CA ASN A 255 -7.17 -22.06 -1.37
C ASN A 255 -8.66 -21.64 -1.35
N SER A 256 -8.96 -20.35 -1.56
CA SER A 256 -10.33 -19.84 -1.64
C SER A 256 -11.00 -20.08 -2.99
N ASN A 257 -10.22 -20.36 -4.03
CA ASN A 257 -10.70 -20.65 -5.36
C ASN A 257 -10.87 -22.15 -5.58
N THR A 258 -11.87 -22.53 -6.36
CA THR A 258 -12.11 -23.93 -6.76
C THR A 258 -11.22 -24.37 -7.92
N ASP A 259 -10.77 -23.40 -8.72
CA ASP A 259 -9.93 -23.64 -9.88
C ASP A 259 -8.46 -23.68 -9.48
N LYS A 260 -7.71 -24.55 -10.16
CA LYS A 260 -6.28 -24.69 -9.94
C LYS A 260 -5.53 -23.56 -10.65
N PHE A 261 -4.55 -22.98 -9.97
CA PHE A 261 -3.58 -22.06 -10.55
C PHE A 261 -2.28 -22.80 -10.87
N GLU A 262 -1.93 -22.83 -12.14
CA GLU A 262 -0.77 -23.58 -12.61
C GLU A 262 0.51 -22.82 -12.34
N LYS A 263 0.45 -21.47 -12.42
CA LYS A 263 1.62 -20.60 -12.28
C LYS A 263 1.38 -19.43 -11.34
N VAL A 264 2.44 -19.07 -10.63
CA VAL A 264 2.54 -17.86 -9.82
C VAL A 264 3.76 -17.07 -10.31
N TYR A 265 3.51 -15.93 -10.92
CA TYR A 265 4.55 -15.01 -11.38
C TYR A 265 4.84 -13.97 -10.33
N ILE A 266 6.12 -13.75 -10.03
CA ILE A 266 6.58 -12.78 -9.02
C ILE A 266 7.32 -11.66 -9.73
N THR A 267 7.01 -10.41 -9.42
CA THR A 267 7.62 -9.22 -10.03
C THR A 267 7.69 -8.06 -9.04
N GLY A 268 8.21 -6.92 -9.47
CA GLY A 268 8.42 -5.73 -8.65
C GLY A 268 9.76 -5.74 -7.92
N THR A 269 9.93 -4.81 -6.98
CA THR A 269 11.15 -4.68 -6.17
C THR A 269 11.46 -5.94 -5.36
N GLY A 270 10.43 -6.59 -4.80
CA GLY A 270 10.60 -7.84 -4.06
C GLY A 270 11.17 -8.98 -4.91
N ALA A 271 10.89 -9.01 -6.22
CA ALA A 271 11.42 -10.02 -7.13
C ALA A 271 12.93 -9.91 -7.40
N LEU A 272 13.57 -8.84 -6.94
CA LEU A 272 15.02 -8.66 -7.05
C LEU A 272 15.78 -9.46 -5.98
N ILE A 273 15.12 -9.89 -4.94
CA ILE A 273 15.71 -10.73 -3.90
C ILE A 273 16.02 -12.10 -4.49
N ASN A 274 17.26 -12.57 -4.28
CA ASN A 274 17.69 -13.84 -4.85
C ASN A 274 16.93 -15.00 -4.20
N ASN A 275 16.49 -15.97 -5.02
CA ASN A 275 15.74 -17.18 -4.64
C ASN A 275 14.32 -16.91 -4.10
N ILE A 276 13.73 -15.76 -4.38
CA ILE A 276 12.35 -15.46 -3.98
C ILE A 276 11.37 -16.47 -4.60
N ASP A 277 11.59 -16.88 -5.84
CA ASP A 277 10.81 -17.90 -6.54
C ASP A 277 10.86 -19.25 -5.82
N LEU A 278 12.03 -19.67 -5.35
CA LEU A 278 12.19 -20.90 -4.56
C LEU A 278 11.50 -20.78 -3.21
N TYR A 279 11.53 -19.60 -2.58
CA TYR A 279 10.83 -19.35 -1.33
C TYR A 279 9.32 -19.47 -1.51
N PHE A 280 8.76 -18.86 -2.56
CA PHE A 280 7.34 -19.01 -2.87
C PHE A 280 6.98 -20.46 -3.22
N GLN A 281 7.84 -21.17 -3.98
CA GLN A 281 7.64 -22.56 -4.34
C GLN A 281 7.53 -23.48 -3.11
N GLU A 282 8.21 -23.19 -2.03
CA GLU A 282 8.16 -23.96 -0.79
C GLU A 282 6.77 -23.86 -0.11
N TYR A 283 6.17 -22.66 -0.14
CA TYR A 283 4.83 -22.43 0.44
C TYR A 283 3.68 -22.74 -0.51
N LEU A 284 3.93 -22.79 -1.81
CA LEU A 284 2.94 -23.01 -2.87
C LEU A 284 3.32 -24.24 -3.73
N PRO A 285 3.34 -25.44 -3.14
CA PRO A 285 3.89 -26.63 -3.82
C PRO A 285 3.07 -27.10 -5.03
N ASP A 286 1.79 -26.73 -5.10
CA ASP A 286 0.87 -27.13 -6.17
C ASP A 286 0.88 -26.20 -7.39
N SER A 287 1.61 -25.09 -7.32
CA SER A 287 1.76 -24.10 -8.39
C SER A 287 3.23 -23.94 -8.76
N GLU A 288 3.54 -23.70 -10.02
CA GLU A 288 4.90 -23.36 -10.46
C GLU A 288 5.19 -21.87 -10.19
N CYS A 289 6.17 -21.58 -9.34
CA CYS A 289 6.55 -20.22 -8.98
C CYS A 289 7.72 -19.74 -9.82
N GLU A 290 7.54 -18.65 -10.55
CA GLU A 290 8.54 -18.12 -11.47
C GLU A 290 8.68 -16.59 -11.31
N ILE A 291 9.89 -16.07 -11.51
CA ILE A 291 10.09 -14.63 -11.68
C ILE A 291 9.53 -14.20 -13.04
N LEU A 292 8.66 -13.17 -13.04
CA LEU A 292 8.03 -12.67 -14.25
C LEU A 292 9.05 -12.05 -15.19
N LYS A 293 9.15 -12.61 -16.39
CA LYS A 293 9.95 -12.08 -17.50
C LYS A 293 9.01 -11.62 -18.61
N PRO A 294 9.16 -10.40 -19.13
CA PRO A 294 8.37 -9.96 -20.26
C PRO A 294 8.55 -10.92 -21.46
N TYR A 295 7.44 -11.39 -22.03
CA TYR A 295 7.44 -12.43 -23.07
C TYR A 295 8.22 -12.08 -24.34
N PHE A 296 8.40 -10.79 -24.60
CA PHE A 296 9.08 -10.27 -25.80
C PHE A 296 10.57 -9.97 -25.58
N ILE A 297 11.10 -10.19 -24.36
CA ILE A 297 12.51 -9.99 -24.07
C ILE A 297 13.24 -11.33 -24.20
N GLU A 298 14.05 -11.44 -25.25
CA GLU A 298 14.97 -12.55 -25.41
C GLU A 298 16.23 -12.34 -24.57
N ASN A 299 16.86 -13.44 -24.13
CA ASN A 299 18.12 -13.40 -23.42
C ASN A 299 19.22 -12.80 -24.33
N THR A 300 19.49 -11.52 -24.17
CA THR A 300 20.62 -10.87 -24.81
C THR A 300 21.86 -11.09 -23.96
N ARG A 301 23.02 -11.33 -24.60
CA ARG A 301 24.27 -11.60 -23.89
C ARG A 301 24.78 -10.41 -23.07
N ASP A 302 24.28 -9.22 -23.35
CA ASP A 302 24.83 -7.95 -22.85
C ASP A 302 24.03 -7.33 -21.68
N ILE A 303 22.83 -7.82 -21.38
CA ILE A 303 21.97 -7.27 -20.34
C ILE A 303 21.44 -8.42 -19.47
N SER A 304 21.57 -8.27 -18.17
CA SER A 304 21.01 -9.23 -17.21
C SER A 304 19.48 -9.21 -17.26
N ILE A 305 18.87 -10.39 -17.24
CA ILE A 305 17.40 -10.50 -17.12
C ILE A 305 16.92 -9.77 -15.85
N LYS A 306 17.70 -9.79 -14.78
CA LYS A 306 17.40 -9.12 -13.52
C LYS A 306 17.20 -7.61 -13.71
N ASP A 307 17.96 -6.98 -14.62
CA ASP A 307 17.82 -5.55 -14.91
C ASP A 307 16.48 -5.21 -15.57
N TYR A 308 15.92 -6.13 -16.38
CA TYR A 308 14.57 -5.96 -16.94
C TYR A 308 13.47 -6.20 -15.89
N ILE A 309 13.64 -7.19 -15.00
CA ILE A 309 12.70 -7.47 -13.92
C ILE A 309 12.54 -6.25 -13.02
N GLU A 310 13.62 -5.55 -12.76
CA GLU A 310 13.67 -4.33 -11.94
C GLU A 310 12.71 -3.24 -12.46
N VAL A 311 12.52 -3.16 -13.77
CA VAL A 311 11.72 -2.14 -14.44
C VAL A 311 10.43 -2.67 -15.08
N ASN A 312 10.00 -3.87 -14.72
CA ASN A 312 8.77 -4.49 -15.25
C ASN A 312 7.56 -3.57 -15.10
N SER A 313 7.43 -2.90 -13.96
CA SER A 313 6.35 -1.93 -13.70
C SER A 313 6.37 -0.79 -14.74
N ALA A 314 7.53 -0.24 -15.05
CA ALA A 314 7.67 0.81 -16.06
C ALA A 314 7.42 0.30 -17.48
N ILE A 315 7.91 -0.92 -17.81
CA ILE A 315 7.67 -1.55 -19.11
C ILE A 315 6.17 -1.76 -19.33
N SER A 316 5.46 -2.29 -18.34
CA SER A 316 4.02 -2.55 -18.41
C SER A 316 3.20 -1.27 -18.64
N ILE A 317 3.59 -0.19 -17.95
CA ILE A 317 2.97 1.14 -18.11
C ILE A 317 3.26 1.72 -19.50
N ALA A 318 4.47 1.53 -20.04
CA ALA A 318 4.79 1.94 -21.41
C ALA A 318 3.91 1.22 -22.45
N LEU A 319 3.69 -0.10 -22.26
CA LEU A 319 2.79 -0.88 -23.13
C LEU A 319 1.36 -0.35 -23.08
N MET A 320 0.83 0.02 -21.91
CA MET A 320 -0.48 0.67 -21.80
C MET A 320 -0.54 1.99 -22.59
N GLY A 321 0.55 2.78 -22.55
CA GLY A 321 0.69 4.00 -23.34
C GLY A 321 0.75 3.77 -24.84
N LEU A 322 1.22 2.59 -25.29
CA LEU A 322 1.20 2.13 -26.68
C LEU A 322 -0.13 1.52 -27.12
N GLY A 323 -1.11 1.44 -26.21
CA GLY A 323 -2.46 0.94 -26.48
C GLY A 323 -2.63 -0.55 -26.28
N GLU A 324 -1.67 -1.20 -25.60
CA GLU A 324 -1.79 -2.60 -25.21
C GLU A 324 -2.62 -2.74 -23.92
N GLY A 325 -3.18 -3.93 -23.69
CA GLY A 325 -3.86 -4.31 -22.46
C GLY A 325 -5.34 -3.97 -22.41
N VAL A 326 -5.87 -3.83 -21.20
CA VAL A 326 -7.32 -3.67 -20.96
C VAL A 326 -7.79 -2.29 -21.42
N THR A 327 -8.67 -2.30 -22.41
CA THR A 327 -9.23 -1.05 -22.96
C THR A 327 -10.10 -0.32 -21.94
N GLY A 328 -9.99 1.02 -21.90
CA GLY A 328 -10.81 1.85 -21.01
C GLY A 328 -10.20 2.13 -19.63
N MET A 329 -9.01 1.62 -19.34
CA MET A 329 -8.32 1.81 -18.05
C MET A 329 -7.43 3.07 -18.01
N ASN A 330 -7.58 3.98 -18.94
CA ASN A 330 -6.85 5.24 -18.92
C ASN A 330 -7.59 6.29 -18.08
N PHE A 331 -6.98 6.73 -17.01
CA PHE A 331 -7.51 7.72 -16.07
C PHE A 331 -7.18 9.16 -16.47
N LYS A 332 -6.38 9.36 -17.51
CA LYS A 332 -6.20 10.69 -18.09
C LYS A 332 -7.54 11.22 -18.59
N LYS A 333 -7.94 12.41 -18.16
CA LYS A 333 -9.13 13.09 -18.71
C LYS A 333 -8.93 13.34 -20.20
N LYS A 334 -9.91 12.97 -21.02
CA LYS A 334 -9.87 13.30 -22.44
C LYS A 334 -9.95 14.82 -22.61
N THR A 335 -8.93 15.41 -23.17
CA THR A 335 -8.96 16.83 -23.56
C THR A 335 -9.86 17.01 -24.80
N LEU A 336 -10.32 18.23 -25.05
CA LEU A 336 -11.08 18.54 -26.28
C LEU A 336 -10.31 18.14 -27.54
N ALA A 337 -8.98 18.23 -27.53
CA ALA A 337 -8.10 17.79 -28.60
C ALA A 337 -8.13 16.28 -28.82
N ASP A 338 -8.34 15.48 -27.78
CA ASP A 338 -8.46 14.02 -27.86
C ASP A 338 -9.84 13.58 -28.38
N GLN A 339 -10.86 14.45 -28.24
CA GLN A 339 -12.24 14.19 -28.69
C GLN A 339 -12.44 14.52 -30.20
N VAL A 340 -11.49 15.23 -30.83
CA VAL A 340 -11.56 15.53 -32.26
C VAL A 340 -11.31 14.23 -33.04
N PRO A 341 -12.25 13.79 -33.89
CA PRO A 341 -12.07 12.61 -34.72
C PRO A 341 -10.78 12.70 -35.55
N SER A 342 -10.11 11.59 -35.78
CA SER A 342 -8.83 11.54 -36.51
C SER A 342 -8.85 12.18 -37.90
N TRP A 343 -10.01 12.17 -38.55
CA TRP A 343 -10.21 12.82 -39.85
C TRP A 343 -10.27 14.37 -39.79
N MET A 344 -10.45 14.95 -38.56
CA MET A 344 -10.39 16.40 -38.30
C MET A 344 -9.04 16.87 -37.78
N LYS A 345 -8.13 15.96 -37.42
CA LYS A 345 -6.77 16.32 -37.02
C LYS A 345 -6.03 16.79 -38.27
N ILE A 346 -5.89 18.11 -38.41
CA ILE A 346 -5.06 18.72 -39.46
C ILE A 346 -3.62 18.38 -39.10
N GLU A 347 -3.02 17.42 -39.80
CA GLU A 347 -1.58 17.22 -39.79
C GLU A 347 -0.94 18.49 -40.37
N VAL A 348 -0.42 19.33 -39.50
CA VAL A 348 0.43 20.44 -39.92
C VAL A 348 1.75 19.85 -40.37
N ASN A 349 1.81 19.50 -41.65
CA ASN A 349 3.05 19.06 -42.29
C ASN A 349 3.91 20.33 -42.53
N PRO A 350 5.04 20.53 -41.84
CA PRO A 350 5.80 21.79 -41.94
C PRO A 350 6.49 22.03 -43.28
N ASP A 351 6.36 21.13 -44.27
CA ASP A 351 7.14 21.15 -45.53
C ASP A 351 6.35 21.51 -46.80
N LYS A 352 5.17 22.08 -46.67
CA LYS A 352 4.45 22.62 -47.88
C LYS A 352 4.16 24.10 -47.75
N THR A 353 5.21 24.90 -47.72
CA THR A 353 5.12 26.28 -48.21
C THR A 353 5.14 26.28 -49.73
N LYS A 354 4.01 26.59 -50.30
CA LYS A 354 3.69 27.26 -51.60
C LYS A 354 2.65 26.53 -52.44
N LYS A 355 1.62 27.34 -52.71
CA LYS A 355 0.57 27.20 -53.73
C LYS A 355 -0.65 26.36 -53.33
N GLU A 356 -1.65 27.08 -52.85
CA GLU A 356 -2.91 27.33 -53.60
C GLU A 356 -3.83 28.22 -52.76
N GLN A 357 -3.79 29.51 -53.03
CA GLN A 357 -4.90 30.40 -52.71
C GLN A 357 -6.10 29.94 -53.55
N LYS A 358 -6.91 29.07 -53.01
CA LYS A 358 -8.27 28.89 -53.53
C LYS A 358 -9.17 29.97 -52.96
N ASN A 359 -9.61 30.82 -53.86
CA ASN A 359 -10.58 31.90 -53.67
C ASN A 359 -11.72 31.50 -52.73
N LEU A 360 -11.75 32.05 -51.52
CA LEU A 360 -12.93 32.06 -50.64
C LEU A 360 -13.95 33.11 -51.07
N GLY A 361 -13.97 33.49 -52.35
CA GLY A 361 -14.80 34.53 -52.91
C GLY A 361 -16.17 34.09 -53.46
N GLY A 362 -16.53 32.79 -53.31
CA GLY A 362 -17.71 32.23 -53.95
C GLY A 362 -19.01 32.21 -53.16
N PHE A 363 -19.02 32.68 -51.88
CA PHE A 363 -20.23 32.52 -51.06
C PHE A 363 -21.09 33.76 -50.85
N LEU A 364 -20.80 34.89 -51.52
CA LEU A 364 -21.55 36.13 -51.39
C LEU A 364 -21.88 36.75 -52.78
N THR A 365 -22.44 35.95 -53.68
CA THR A 365 -23.18 36.52 -54.86
C THR A 365 -24.68 36.38 -54.61
N TRP A 366 -25.20 37.23 -53.76
CA TRP A 366 -26.64 37.49 -53.77
C TRP A 366 -26.91 38.41 -54.92
N ASP A 367 -27.56 37.85 -55.98
CA ASP A 367 -28.08 38.61 -57.14
C ASP A 367 -29.34 39.33 -56.70
N LEU A 368 -29.17 40.54 -56.17
CA LEU A 368 -30.25 41.48 -55.89
C LEU A 368 -30.48 42.27 -57.19
N GLY A 369 -31.46 41.82 -57.95
CA GLY A 369 -31.86 42.36 -59.26
C GLY A 369 -32.33 43.81 -59.27
N GLN A 370 -31.66 44.73 -58.61
CA GLN A 370 -31.80 46.18 -58.74
C GLN A 370 -30.44 46.83 -58.94
N LYS A 371 -30.37 47.76 -59.90
CA LYS A 371 -29.17 48.56 -60.19
C LYS A 371 -28.90 49.53 -59.06
N LEU A 372 -28.23 49.06 -58.04
CA LEU A 372 -27.68 49.88 -56.96
C LEU A 372 -26.37 50.53 -57.44
N ASP A 373 -26.18 51.80 -57.06
CA ASP A 373 -25.01 52.58 -57.41
C ASP A 373 -23.77 52.02 -56.65
N ASN A 374 -22.57 52.20 -57.17
CA ASN A 374 -21.32 51.62 -56.58
C ASN A 374 -21.04 52.05 -55.13
N THR A 375 -21.51 53.22 -54.74
CA THR A 375 -21.45 53.75 -53.37
C THR A 375 -22.40 53.00 -52.44
N GLU A 376 -23.60 52.67 -52.88
CA GLU A 376 -24.59 51.91 -52.10
C GLU A 376 -24.17 50.48 -51.90
N LYS A 377 -23.56 49.85 -52.92
CA LYS A 377 -22.97 48.50 -52.79
C LYS A 377 -21.81 48.46 -51.79
N SER A 378 -21.03 49.52 -51.75
CA SER A 378 -19.91 49.63 -50.74
C SER A 378 -20.45 49.79 -49.32
N LEU A 379 -21.48 50.61 -49.12
CA LEU A 379 -22.15 50.81 -47.84
C LEU A 379 -22.79 49.51 -47.30
N ILE A 380 -23.49 48.76 -48.19
CA ILE A 380 -24.09 47.48 -47.81
C ILE A 380 -23.00 46.45 -47.38
N ARG A 381 -21.87 46.38 -48.11
CA ARG A 381 -20.76 45.51 -47.74
C ARG A 381 -20.17 45.85 -46.39
N VAL A 382 -20.00 47.15 -46.10
CA VAL A 382 -19.52 47.60 -44.80
C VAL A 382 -20.54 47.30 -43.68
N ALA A 383 -21.83 47.52 -43.93
CA ALA A 383 -22.89 47.21 -42.96
C ALA A 383 -22.98 45.71 -42.67
N VAL A 384 -22.90 44.84 -43.68
CA VAL A 384 -22.88 43.38 -43.53
C VAL A 384 -21.62 42.92 -42.79
N GLY A 385 -20.46 43.53 -43.09
CA GLY A 385 -19.21 43.26 -42.38
C GLY A 385 -19.27 43.62 -40.88
N LEU A 386 -19.84 44.80 -40.57
CA LEU A 386 -20.08 45.25 -39.21
C LEU A 386 -21.06 44.34 -38.45
N PHE A 387 -22.14 43.93 -39.10
CA PHE A 387 -23.13 43.02 -38.53
C PHE A 387 -22.51 41.65 -38.22
N LEU A 388 -21.69 41.11 -39.12
CA LEU A 388 -20.95 39.87 -38.91
C LEU A 388 -19.96 39.99 -37.76
N LEU A 389 -19.22 41.09 -37.62
CA LEU A 389 -18.31 41.34 -36.49
C LEU A 389 -19.07 41.42 -35.17
N ILE A 390 -20.22 42.08 -35.11
CA ILE A 390 -21.06 42.15 -33.91
C ILE A 390 -21.60 40.78 -33.53
N ALA A 391 -22.05 39.98 -34.52
CA ALA A 391 -22.53 38.62 -34.29
C ALA A 391 -21.44 37.69 -33.78
N ILE A 392 -20.22 37.78 -34.34
CA ILE A 392 -19.05 37.01 -33.86
C ILE A 392 -18.67 37.43 -32.44
N TYR A 393 -18.62 38.75 -32.18
CA TYR A 393 -18.29 39.27 -30.85
C TYR A 393 -19.33 38.84 -29.79
N SER A 394 -20.63 38.94 -30.13
CA SER A 394 -21.73 38.51 -29.27
C SER A 394 -21.71 37.00 -29.00
N GLY A 395 -21.45 36.18 -30.02
CA GLY A 395 -21.30 34.74 -29.90
C GLY A 395 -20.10 34.35 -29.02
N PHE A 396 -18.95 35.04 -29.24
CA PHE A 396 -17.74 34.77 -28.47
C PHE A 396 -17.87 35.21 -26.99
N SER A 397 -18.52 36.37 -26.75
CA SER A 397 -18.82 36.85 -25.41
C SER A 397 -19.76 35.92 -24.64
N GLY A 398 -20.80 35.41 -25.32
CA GLY A 398 -21.71 34.42 -24.74
C GLY A 398 -21.02 33.12 -24.38
N LEU A 399 -20.10 32.67 -25.21
CA LEU A 399 -19.34 31.44 -25.01
C LEU A 399 -18.33 31.59 -23.86
N LEU A 400 -17.67 32.73 -23.75
CA LEU A 400 -16.77 33.06 -22.65
C LEU A 400 -17.52 33.17 -21.29
N ASN A 401 -18.69 33.84 -21.29
CA ASN A 401 -19.49 33.91 -20.06
C ASN A 401 -20.01 32.53 -19.63
N TYR A 402 -20.38 31.68 -20.58
CA TYR A 402 -20.79 30.30 -20.28
C TYR A 402 -19.62 29.50 -19.65
N GLN A 403 -18.42 29.60 -20.23
CA GLN A 403 -17.22 28.95 -19.67
C GLN A 403 -16.80 29.49 -18.31
N MET A 404 -16.92 30.83 -18.11
CA MET A 404 -16.63 31.44 -16.81
C MET A 404 -17.61 30.94 -15.74
N ASN A 405 -18.90 30.92 -16.04
CA ASN A 405 -19.91 30.43 -15.08
C ASN A 405 -19.71 28.95 -14.74
N GLN A 406 -19.36 28.10 -15.72
CA GLN A 406 -19.00 26.71 -15.44
C GLN A 406 -17.77 26.57 -14.52
N LYS A 407 -16.73 27.36 -14.78
CA LYS A 407 -15.52 27.34 -13.93
C LYS A 407 -15.77 27.89 -12.52
N GLU A 408 -16.66 28.88 -12.40
CA GLU A 408 -17.04 29.46 -11.10
C GLU A 408 -17.90 28.45 -10.30
N GLU A 409 -18.77 27.70 -10.95
CA GLU A 409 -19.56 26.62 -10.35
C GLU A 409 -18.64 25.45 -9.93
N GLU A 410 -17.71 25.02 -10.79
CA GLU A 410 -16.69 24.01 -10.46
C GLU A 410 -15.78 24.45 -9.32
N ALA A 411 -15.38 25.72 -9.26
CA ALA A 411 -14.54 26.27 -8.20
C ALA A 411 -15.30 26.35 -6.86
N ASN A 412 -16.56 26.77 -6.89
CA ASN A 412 -17.40 26.82 -5.68
C ASN A 412 -17.71 25.44 -5.13
N ASP A 413 -17.97 24.46 -6.00
CA ASP A 413 -18.15 23.06 -5.63
C ASP A 413 -16.85 22.48 -5.03
N SER A 414 -15.69 22.81 -5.61
CA SER A 414 -14.39 22.39 -5.09
C SER A 414 -14.12 22.99 -3.70
N ILE A 415 -14.44 24.27 -3.46
CA ILE A 415 -14.29 24.93 -2.16
C ILE A 415 -15.24 24.34 -1.12
N ALA A 416 -16.50 24.12 -1.47
CA ALA A 416 -17.48 23.47 -0.59
C ALA A 416 -17.02 22.07 -0.21
N HIS A 417 -16.45 21.35 -1.16
CA HIS A 417 -15.92 20.01 -0.98
C HIS A 417 -14.69 19.98 -0.06
N THR A 418 -13.74 20.88 -0.29
CA THR A 418 -12.52 20.99 0.55
C THR A 418 -12.89 21.33 2.00
N ASN A 419 -13.89 22.18 2.20
CA ASN A 419 -14.38 22.52 3.54
C ASN A 419 -15.07 21.33 4.23
N ALA A 420 -15.78 20.48 3.46
CA ALA A 420 -16.36 19.24 3.99
C ALA A 420 -15.26 18.22 4.36
N GLN A 421 -14.21 18.07 3.55
CA GLN A 421 -13.06 17.21 3.88
C GLN A 421 -12.31 17.70 5.12
N ILE A 422 -12.10 19.00 5.26
CA ILE A 422 -11.47 19.57 6.47
C ILE A 422 -12.32 19.28 7.71
N SER A 423 -13.65 19.31 7.60
CA SER A 423 -14.52 18.97 8.71
C SER A 423 -14.50 17.50 9.09
N LEU A 424 -14.41 16.61 8.10
CA LEU A 424 -14.26 15.16 8.30
C LEU A 424 -12.88 14.83 8.90
N ALA A 425 -11.80 15.36 8.34
CA ALA A 425 -10.46 15.17 8.89
C ALA A 425 -10.30 15.71 10.32
N LYS A 426 -11.06 16.76 10.68
CA LYS A 426 -11.13 17.22 12.07
C LYS A 426 -11.89 16.25 12.98
N ALA A 427 -12.98 15.66 12.48
CA ALA A 427 -13.73 14.64 13.22
C ALA A 427 -12.88 13.38 13.44
N ASP A 428 -12.20 12.90 12.39
CA ASP A 428 -11.28 11.74 12.47
C ASP A 428 -10.12 12.01 13.43
N ASN A 429 -9.55 13.22 13.44
CA ASN A 429 -8.51 13.61 14.39
C ASN A 429 -9.01 13.61 15.85
N GLU A 430 -10.26 14.00 16.10
CA GLU A 430 -10.85 13.93 17.45
C GLU A 430 -11.13 12.48 17.84
N GLU A 431 -11.55 11.64 16.92
CA GLU A 431 -11.74 10.19 17.15
C GLU A 431 -10.40 9.50 17.45
N LEU A 432 -9.35 9.77 16.66
CA LEU A 432 -8.00 9.28 16.90
C LEU A 432 -7.44 9.74 18.25
N LYS A 433 -7.62 11.01 18.63
CA LYS A 433 -7.24 11.50 19.96
C LYS A 433 -7.95 10.75 21.08
N THR A 434 -9.23 10.47 20.88
CA THR A 434 -10.03 9.69 21.84
C THR A 434 -9.49 8.26 21.92
N GLY A 435 -9.17 7.64 20.78
CA GLY A 435 -8.53 6.33 20.68
C GLY A 435 -7.19 6.27 21.41
N ILE A 436 -6.32 7.27 21.20
CA ILE A 436 -5.03 7.40 21.89
C ILE A 436 -5.20 7.53 23.40
N ASN A 437 -6.18 8.32 23.86
CA ASN A 437 -6.45 8.46 25.28
C ASN A 437 -6.93 7.14 25.91
N ILE A 438 -7.78 6.39 25.22
CA ILE A 438 -8.24 5.06 25.67
C ILE A 438 -7.06 4.07 25.70
N TYR A 439 -6.19 4.11 24.68
CA TYR A 439 -4.98 3.28 24.64
C TYR A 439 -4.05 3.59 25.80
N ASN A 440 -3.76 4.87 26.06
CA ASN A 440 -2.90 5.28 27.17
C ASN A 440 -3.48 4.84 28.53
N GLN A 441 -4.79 4.99 28.75
CA GLN A 441 -5.46 4.50 29.97
C GLN A 441 -5.34 2.98 30.11
N LYS A 442 -5.53 2.22 29.04
CA LYS A 442 -5.36 0.76 29.06
C LYS A 442 -3.90 0.35 29.30
N SER A 443 -2.93 1.11 28.74
CA SER A 443 -1.52 0.87 28.97
C SER A 443 -1.13 1.10 30.43
N GLU A 444 -1.60 2.18 31.06
CA GLU A 444 -1.40 2.44 32.49
C GLU A 444 -2.05 1.35 33.37
N GLN A 445 -3.23 0.88 33.00
CA GLN A 445 -3.89 -0.23 33.71
C GLN A 445 -3.10 -1.54 33.58
N LEU A 446 -2.55 -1.83 32.41
CA LEU A 446 -1.69 -3.00 32.18
C LEU A 446 -0.40 -2.91 32.99
N GLU A 447 0.24 -1.74 33.03
CA GLU A 447 1.45 -1.52 33.79
C GLU A 447 1.21 -1.67 35.30
N SER A 448 0.13 -1.09 35.82
CA SER A 448 -0.29 -1.24 37.23
C SER A 448 -0.63 -2.69 37.57
N THR A 449 -1.27 -3.42 36.64
CA THR A 449 -1.59 -4.85 36.83
C THR A 449 -0.33 -5.71 36.78
N SER A 450 0.61 -5.39 35.89
CA SER A 450 1.91 -6.07 35.81
C SER A 450 2.72 -5.87 37.10
N GLN A 451 2.75 -4.65 37.62
CA GLN A 451 3.38 -4.38 38.92
C GLN A 451 2.73 -5.18 40.07
N ARG A 452 1.39 -5.22 40.13
CA ARG A 452 0.67 -6.05 41.10
C ARG A 452 1.01 -7.54 40.99
N ILE A 453 1.11 -8.06 39.75
CA ILE A 453 1.51 -9.46 39.52
C ILE A 453 2.95 -9.71 39.99
N GLN A 454 3.86 -8.78 39.72
CA GLN A 454 5.23 -8.88 40.21
C GLN A 454 5.31 -8.85 41.76
N ASP A 455 4.54 -8.00 42.39
CA ASP A 455 4.49 -7.92 43.85
C ASP A 455 3.88 -9.20 44.46
N VAL A 456 2.82 -9.74 43.85
CA VAL A 456 2.25 -11.05 44.26
C VAL A 456 3.26 -12.18 44.03
N LYS A 457 4.04 -12.18 42.96
CA LYS A 457 5.10 -13.16 42.71
C LYS A 457 6.22 -13.07 43.77
N LYS A 458 6.61 -11.85 44.15
CA LYS A 458 7.61 -11.63 45.22
C LYS A 458 7.11 -12.15 46.57
N THR A 459 5.87 -11.85 46.93
CA THR A 459 5.27 -12.33 48.20
C THR A 459 5.00 -13.83 48.20
N ARG A 460 4.65 -14.41 47.04
CA ARG A 460 4.37 -15.87 46.94
C ARG A 460 5.57 -16.74 47.34
N ASN A 461 6.78 -16.31 47.04
CA ASN A 461 8.01 -17.07 47.40
C ASN A 461 8.54 -16.73 48.78
N ALA A 462 8.08 -15.68 49.44
CA ALA A 462 8.56 -15.27 50.76
C ALA A 462 8.22 -16.31 51.83
N ILE A 463 7.01 -16.84 51.85
CA ILE A 463 6.59 -17.85 52.86
C ILE A 463 7.31 -19.18 52.67
N PRO A 464 7.40 -19.79 51.48
CA PRO A 464 8.21 -21.00 51.28
C PRO A 464 9.68 -20.83 51.67
N ASN A 465 10.29 -19.70 51.35
CA ASN A 465 11.67 -19.40 51.71
C ASN A 465 11.84 -19.26 53.22
N LEU A 466 10.93 -18.58 53.91
CA LEU A 466 10.90 -18.48 55.35
C LEU A 466 10.80 -19.87 56.00
N LEU A 467 9.89 -20.72 55.55
CA LEU A 467 9.72 -22.08 56.06
C LEU A 467 10.99 -22.90 55.87
N ASN A 468 11.64 -22.83 54.71
CA ASN A 468 12.91 -23.53 54.46
C ASN A 468 14.02 -23.03 55.39
N GLN A 469 14.13 -21.74 55.63
CA GLN A 469 15.11 -21.17 56.55
C GLN A 469 14.84 -21.59 58.00
N ILE A 470 13.58 -21.51 58.43
CA ILE A 470 13.20 -21.99 59.79
C ILE A 470 13.53 -23.48 59.94
N MET A 471 13.20 -24.30 58.94
CA MET A 471 13.49 -25.74 58.97
C MET A 471 14.99 -26.05 59.04
N SER A 472 15.84 -25.20 58.48
CA SER A 472 17.30 -25.41 58.54
C SER A 472 17.95 -25.07 59.89
N VAL A 473 17.28 -24.25 60.72
CA VAL A 473 17.85 -23.73 61.96
C VAL A 473 17.12 -24.21 63.24
N ILE A 474 15.98 -24.88 63.09
CA ILE A 474 15.17 -25.34 64.19
C ILE A 474 15.92 -26.43 64.95
N PRO A 475 16.12 -26.33 66.29
CA PRO A 475 16.69 -27.39 67.08
C PRO A 475 15.78 -28.63 67.11
N ALA A 476 16.37 -29.83 67.15
CA ALA A 476 15.65 -31.11 67.14
C ALA A 476 14.60 -31.28 68.25
N SER A 477 14.75 -30.57 69.35
CA SER A 477 13.85 -30.62 70.51
C SER A 477 12.77 -29.51 70.48
N VAL A 478 12.80 -28.64 69.52
CA VAL A 478 11.79 -27.57 69.36
C VAL A 478 10.78 -28.01 68.31
N GLN A 479 9.50 -27.93 68.68
CA GLN A 479 8.38 -28.20 67.76
C GLN A 479 7.59 -26.92 67.56
N ILE A 480 7.41 -26.56 66.28
CA ILE A 480 6.54 -25.45 65.92
C ILE A 480 5.09 -25.97 65.84
N THR A 481 4.20 -25.32 66.59
CA THR A 481 2.78 -25.69 66.63
C THR A 481 1.94 -24.91 65.62
N SER A 482 2.33 -23.67 65.35
CA SER A 482 1.68 -22.87 64.29
C SER A 482 2.57 -21.73 63.82
N ILE A 483 2.41 -21.35 62.54
CA ILE A 483 2.96 -20.13 61.95
C ILE A 483 1.79 -19.38 61.35
N GLN A 484 1.63 -18.12 61.72
CA GLN A 484 0.53 -17.27 61.26
C GLN A 484 1.09 -15.95 60.74
N ASN A 485 0.53 -15.48 59.65
CA ASN A 485 0.73 -14.11 59.17
C ASN A 485 -0.45 -13.28 59.65
N THR A 486 -0.25 -12.35 60.53
CA THR A 486 -1.33 -11.56 61.17
C THR A 486 -1.54 -10.20 60.52
N GLN A 487 -0.51 -9.64 59.90
CA GLN A 487 -0.54 -8.39 59.15
C GLN A 487 0.51 -8.41 58.03
N ASP A 488 0.55 -7.39 57.25
CA ASP A 488 1.53 -7.28 56.18
C ASP A 488 2.94 -7.47 56.75
N ARG A 489 3.59 -8.58 56.38
CA ARG A 489 4.94 -9.01 56.82
C ARG A 489 5.09 -9.43 58.28
N HIS A 490 4.08 -9.32 59.11
CA HIS A 490 4.17 -9.69 60.53
C HIS A 490 3.87 -11.17 60.73
N ILE A 491 4.85 -11.92 61.22
CA ILE A 491 4.81 -13.37 61.44
C ILE A 491 4.77 -13.69 62.92
N VAL A 492 3.83 -14.55 63.31
CA VAL A 492 3.72 -15.11 64.66
C VAL A 492 3.98 -16.59 64.59
N ILE A 493 4.99 -17.05 65.33
CA ILE A 493 5.39 -18.45 65.47
C ILE A 493 5.10 -18.93 66.87
N ASN A 494 4.28 -19.95 67.02
CA ASN A 494 4.10 -20.65 68.29
C ASN A 494 4.98 -21.87 68.31
N ALA A 495 5.85 -21.98 69.29
CA ALA A 495 6.81 -23.08 69.47
C ALA A 495 6.77 -23.67 70.84
N GLN A 496 7.07 -24.96 70.93
CA GLN A 496 7.14 -25.70 72.19
C GLN A 496 8.40 -26.59 72.29
N SER A 497 8.91 -26.79 73.52
CA SER A 497 10.04 -27.68 73.83
C SER A 497 9.95 -28.17 75.27
N ASP A 498 10.71 -29.19 75.59
CA ASP A 498 10.88 -29.67 76.97
C ASP A 498 11.82 -28.76 77.79
N LYS A 499 12.64 -27.91 77.13
CA LYS A 499 13.69 -27.07 77.77
C LYS A 499 13.59 -25.61 77.32
N TYR A 500 13.70 -24.70 78.30
CA TYR A 500 13.73 -23.24 78.01
C TYR A 500 14.95 -22.84 77.18
N GLU A 501 16.08 -23.47 77.36
CA GLU A 501 17.32 -23.14 76.65
C GLU A 501 17.21 -23.31 75.15
N GLN A 502 16.54 -24.38 74.72
CA GLN A 502 16.34 -24.67 73.29
C GLN A 502 15.42 -23.65 72.61
N LEU A 503 14.36 -23.21 73.29
CA LEU A 503 13.50 -22.17 72.82
C LEU A 503 14.18 -20.79 72.74
N GLY A 504 14.98 -20.47 73.78
CA GLY A 504 15.82 -19.28 73.84
C GLY A 504 16.85 -19.25 72.68
N TYR A 505 17.52 -20.42 72.46
CA TYR A 505 18.42 -20.57 71.30
C TYR A 505 17.70 -20.36 69.97
N PHE A 506 16.54 -20.95 69.79
CA PHE A 506 15.74 -20.79 68.56
C PHE A 506 15.37 -19.33 68.34
N VAL A 507 14.91 -18.59 69.33
CA VAL A 507 14.66 -17.16 69.26
C VAL A 507 15.92 -16.38 68.87
N ALA A 508 17.05 -16.71 69.47
CA ALA A 508 18.32 -16.04 69.17
C ALA A 508 18.80 -16.28 67.76
N VAL A 509 18.61 -17.48 67.17
CA VAL A 509 18.97 -17.81 65.80
C VAL A 509 18.06 -17.09 64.84
N LEU A 510 16.72 -17.07 65.07
CA LEU A 510 15.79 -16.32 64.21
C LEU A 510 16.15 -14.84 64.12
N LYS A 511 16.69 -14.26 65.18
CA LYS A 511 17.14 -12.87 65.25
C LYS A 511 18.52 -12.65 64.63
N ASN A 512 19.53 -13.51 65.02
CA ASN A 512 20.92 -13.33 64.62
C ASN A 512 21.17 -13.65 63.15
N ASP A 513 20.49 -14.67 62.61
CA ASP A 513 20.59 -15.05 61.20
C ASP A 513 19.65 -14.21 60.32
N VAL A 514 19.00 -13.18 60.88
CA VAL A 514 18.12 -12.24 60.19
C VAL A 514 17.01 -12.96 59.43
N ILE A 515 16.56 -14.11 59.95
CA ILE A 515 15.42 -14.85 59.36
C ILE A 515 14.14 -14.06 59.59
N LEU A 516 14.01 -13.43 60.77
CA LEU A 516 13.01 -12.42 61.07
C LEU A 516 13.69 -11.14 61.59
N THR A 517 13.14 -10.00 61.32
CA THR A 517 13.52 -8.71 61.90
C THR A 517 12.55 -8.35 63.03
N GLU A 518 12.95 -7.49 63.97
CA GLU A 518 12.15 -7.03 65.11
C GLU A 518 11.60 -8.20 65.96
N VAL A 519 12.42 -9.25 66.15
CA VAL A 519 12.02 -10.46 66.88
C VAL A 519 11.79 -10.16 68.33
N THR A 520 10.60 -10.45 68.81
CA THR A 520 10.16 -10.42 70.20
C THR A 520 9.59 -11.79 70.59
N SER A 521 9.62 -12.14 71.87
CA SER A 521 9.00 -13.37 72.35
C SER A 521 8.28 -13.16 73.66
N THR A 522 7.17 -13.88 73.85
CA THR A 522 6.51 -13.94 75.16
C THR A 522 7.32 -14.72 76.15
N PRO A 523 7.18 -14.44 77.47
CA PRO A 523 7.80 -15.31 78.53
C PRO A 523 7.29 -16.73 78.34
N GLY A 524 8.26 -17.70 78.41
CA GLY A 524 7.92 -19.12 78.29
C GLY A 524 7.01 -19.59 79.43
N GLN A 525 5.94 -20.27 79.08
CA GLN A 525 5.02 -20.87 80.04
C GLN A 525 5.18 -22.38 80.06
N LYS A 526 5.44 -22.95 81.28
CA LYS A 526 5.58 -24.38 81.40
C LYS A 526 4.31 -25.02 81.95
N SER A 527 3.72 -25.94 81.16
CA SER A 527 2.58 -26.74 81.56
C SER A 527 2.82 -28.21 81.18
N ASN A 528 2.51 -29.12 82.04
CA ASN A 528 2.68 -30.58 81.84
C ASN A 528 4.05 -31.02 81.30
N GLY A 529 5.11 -30.33 81.72
CA GLY A 529 6.48 -30.66 81.29
C GLY A 529 6.94 -30.02 80.01
N VAL A 530 6.03 -29.38 79.23
CA VAL A 530 6.30 -28.69 78.00
C VAL A 530 6.28 -27.18 78.21
N VAL A 531 7.30 -26.50 77.68
CA VAL A 531 7.40 -25.03 77.66
C VAL A 531 6.89 -24.54 76.32
N THR A 532 5.99 -23.54 76.30
CA THR A 532 5.48 -22.89 75.10
C THR A 532 5.88 -21.43 75.06
N ILE A 533 6.21 -20.93 73.86
CA ILE A 533 6.46 -19.50 73.59
C ILE A 533 5.75 -19.07 72.34
N GLN A 534 5.45 -17.81 72.32
CA GLN A 534 5.03 -17.13 71.08
C GLN A 534 6.16 -16.19 70.66
N ILE A 535 6.58 -16.30 69.40
CA ILE A 535 7.64 -15.50 68.82
C ILE A 535 6.98 -14.64 67.74
N GLU A 536 7.21 -13.36 67.80
CA GLU A 536 6.70 -12.39 66.80
C GLU A 536 7.88 -11.73 66.13
N GLY A 537 7.73 -11.43 64.83
CA GLY A 537 8.77 -10.75 64.07
C GLY A 537 8.27 -10.36 62.68
N GLU A 538 9.03 -9.57 62.00
CA GLU A 538 8.72 -9.15 60.63
C GLU A 538 9.58 -9.89 59.60
N LEU A 539 9.02 -10.21 58.44
CA LEU A 539 9.78 -10.71 57.30
C LEU A 539 10.77 -9.66 56.81
N PRO A 540 12.05 -9.99 56.69
CA PRO A 540 13.04 -9.06 56.19
C PRO A 540 12.69 -8.60 54.75
N ILE A 541 13.07 -7.36 54.41
CA ILE A 541 12.96 -6.89 53.04
C ILE A 541 14.07 -7.57 52.24
N TRP A 542 13.69 -8.63 51.51
CA TRP A 542 14.62 -9.31 50.63
C TRP A 542 15.03 -8.34 49.53
N LYS A 543 16.23 -7.78 49.56
CA LYS A 543 16.84 -7.15 48.41
C LYS A 543 17.20 -8.28 47.44
N ASN A 544 16.62 -8.23 46.24
CA ASN A 544 16.94 -9.18 45.17
C ASN A 544 18.47 -9.26 44.97
N TYR A 545 19.02 -10.45 45.07
CA TYR A 545 20.27 -10.82 44.43
C TYR A 545 19.97 -11.42 43.07
#